data_5406981967c86d84a453a664cd39717a
#
_entry.id   5406981967c86d84a453a664cd39717a
#
_cell.length_a   1.000
_cell.length_b   1.000
_cell.length_c   1.000
_cell.angle_alpha   90.00
_cell.angle_beta   90.00
_cell.angle_gamma   90.00
#
_symmetry.space_group_name_H-M   'P 1'
#
loop_
_entity.id
_entity.type
_entity.pdbx_description
1 polymer ?
#
loop_
_entity_poly.entity_id
_entity_poly.type
_entity_poly.pdbx_seq_one_letter_code
_entity_poly.pdbx_strand_id
1 'polypeptide(L)'
;MSRYTGPKCRKCRQYGMVLCGKPANKCGWERRKSPPGDRSVLSQRRRPSEYAMQLKEKQKARFMYWIVEKQFRNYYKTAVKKPGISGDNLMALLELRLDNVIYRLGFSDTRQQARQIISHGHISVNEKK
;
A
#
# COMPACT_ATOMS: atom_id res chain seq x y z
N MET A 1 -1.89 -17.76 2.02
CA MET A 1 -2.10 -16.39 1.46
C MET A 1 -0.76 -15.79 1.06
N SER A 2 -0.57 -15.40 -0.18
CA SER A 2 0.70 -14.80 -0.61
C SER A 2 0.73 -13.31 -0.20
N ARG A 3 1.52 -12.98 0.79
CA ARG A 3 1.85 -11.59 1.14
C ARG A 3 3.21 -11.22 0.56
N TYR A 4 3.46 -9.93 0.33
CA TYR A 4 4.79 -9.48 -0.05
C TYR A 4 5.74 -9.58 1.14
N THR A 5 6.74 -10.46 1.04
CA THR A 5 7.75 -10.72 2.08
C THR A 5 9.10 -10.06 1.78
N GLY A 6 9.26 -9.49 0.59
CA GLY A 6 10.50 -8.82 0.18
C GLY A 6 10.75 -7.48 0.88
N PRO A 7 11.89 -6.83 0.60
CA PRO A 7 12.32 -5.61 1.27
C PRO A 7 11.37 -4.44 0.97
N LYS A 8 10.69 -3.95 2.00
CA LYS A 8 9.66 -2.89 1.91
C LYS A 8 10.20 -1.59 1.31
N CYS A 9 11.41 -1.17 1.72
CA CYS A 9 12.03 0.05 1.23
C CYS A 9 12.36 0.01 -0.27
N ARG A 10 12.47 -1.18 -0.87
CA ARG A 10 12.56 -1.32 -2.33
C ARG A 10 11.33 -0.76 -3.02
N LYS A 11 10.13 -0.99 -2.43
CA LYS A 11 8.87 -0.43 -2.95
C LYS A 11 8.80 1.08 -2.75
N CYS A 12 9.21 1.60 -1.60
CA CYS A 12 9.29 3.06 -1.39
C CYS A 12 10.15 3.72 -2.48
N ARG A 13 11.34 3.19 -2.74
CA ARG A 13 12.24 3.70 -3.79
C ARG A 13 11.66 3.53 -5.21
N GLN A 14 10.96 2.43 -5.46
CA GLN A 14 10.33 2.17 -6.77
C GLN A 14 9.24 3.19 -7.11
N TYR A 15 8.47 3.60 -6.10
CA TYR A 15 7.32 4.52 -6.28
C TYR A 15 7.64 5.98 -5.91
N GLY A 16 8.84 6.25 -5.38
CA GLY A 16 9.28 7.60 -5.04
C GLY A 16 8.54 8.21 -3.84
N MET A 17 8.11 7.39 -2.88
CA MET A 17 7.40 7.86 -1.68
C MET A 17 7.53 6.86 -0.52
N VAL A 18 7.30 7.32 0.70
CA VAL A 18 7.30 6.46 1.89
C VAL A 18 6.02 5.64 1.94
N LEU A 19 6.11 4.33 1.69
CA LEU A 19 4.99 3.38 1.74
C LEU A 19 5.11 2.39 2.91
N CYS A 20 6.28 2.32 3.55
CA CYS A 20 6.60 1.27 4.52
C CYS A 20 6.09 1.53 5.94
N GLY A 21 5.54 2.71 6.23
CA GLY A 21 5.14 3.14 7.58
C GLY A 21 6.32 3.45 8.52
N LYS A 22 7.57 3.33 8.07
CA LYS A 22 8.74 3.70 8.87
C LYS A 22 8.87 5.22 8.95
N PRO A 23 9.43 5.77 10.04
CA PRO A 23 9.81 7.17 10.10
C PRO A 23 10.72 7.55 8.90
N ALA A 24 10.63 8.81 8.46
CA ALA A 24 11.35 9.28 7.28
C ALA A 24 12.86 9.00 7.37
N ASN A 25 13.50 9.26 8.50
CA ASN A 25 14.92 9.03 8.74
C ASN A 25 15.35 7.56 8.60
N LYS A 26 14.42 6.58 8.78
CA LYS A 26 14.67 5.14 8.65
C LYS A 26 14.22 4.57 7.31
N CYS A 27 13.54 5.35 6.48
CA CYS A 27 13.07 4.88 5.16
C CYS A 27 14.21 4.91 4.13
N GLY A 28 14.34 3.83 3.35
CA GLY A 28 15.37 3.76 2.30
C GLY A 28 15.15 4.74 1.14
N TRP A 29 13.93 5.27 0.95
CA TRP A 29 13.66 6.34 0.00
C TRP A 29 14.24 7.68 0.47
N GLU A 30 14.08 8.03 1.72
CA GLU A 30 14.63 9.29 2.25
C GLU A 30 16.17 9.30 2.26
N ARG A 31 16.80 8.14 2.47
CA ARG A 31 18.26 8.01 2.42
C ARG A 31 18.81 8.03 0.99
N ARG A 32 18.06 7.47 0.02
CA ARG A 32 18.50 7.34 -1.37
C ARG A 32 17.30 7.64 -2.27
N LYS A 33 17.22 8.85 -2.79
CA LYS A 33 16.20 9.33 -3.72
C LYS A 33 16.31 8.71 -5.13
N SER A 34 16.80 7.48 -5.24
CA SER A 34 16.99 6.77 -6.52
C SER A 34 16.18 5.48 -6.57
N PRO A 35 15.66 5.08 -7.72
CA PRO A 35 15.00 3.80 -7.92
C PRO A 35 15.89 2.62 -7.54
N PRO A 36 15.33 1.45 -7.18
CA PRO A 36 16.12 0.25 -6.91
C PRO A 36 16.69 -0.34 -8.20
N GLY A 37 17.86 -0.97 -8.09
CA GLY A 37 18.58 -1.58 -9.22
C GLY A 37 19.54 -0.62 -9.88
N ASP A 38 20.38 -1.19 -10.74
CA ASP A 38 21.31 -0.45 -11.58
C ASP A 38 20.57 -0.06 -12.86
N ARG A 39 20.06 1.15 -12.88
CA ARG A 39 19.41 1.71 -14.07
C ARG A 39 20.42 2.59 -14.79
N SER A 40 20.84 2.15 -15.96
CA SER A 40 21.61 3.00 -16.84
C SER A 40 20.87 4.32 -17.13
N VAL A 41 21.60 5.41 -17.26
CA VAL A 41 21.05 6.75 -17.58
C VAL A 41 20.12 6.71 -18.81
N LEU A 42 20.40 5.82 -19.76
CA LEU A 42 19.61 5.61 -20.98
C LEU A 42 18.20 5.05 -20.69
N SER A 43 18.04 4.17 -19.69
CA SER A 43 16.71 3.62 -19.35
C SER A 43 15.82 4.63 -18.62
N GLN A 44 16.41 5.66 -18.02
CA GLN A 44 15.66 6.73 -17.35
C GLN A 44 15.08 7.77 -18.33
N ARG A 45 15.64 7.86 -19.53
CA ARG A 45 15.18 8.80 -20.56
C ARG A 45 13.94 8.35 -21.32
N ARG A 46 13.55 7.07 -21.23
CA ARG A 46 12.33 6.56 -21.89
C ARG A 46 11.09 7.06 -21.16
N ARG A 47 10.25 7.79 -21.88
CA ARG A 47 8.92 8.19 -21.37
C ARG A 47 8.09 6.92 -21.11
N PRO A 48 7.48 6.78 -19.93
CA PRO A 48 6.59 5.66 -19.66
C PRO A 48 5.34 5.76 -20.55
N SER A 49 4.84 4.63 -21.04
CA SER A 49 3.55 4.58 -21.73
C SER A 49 2.42 4.95 -20.77
N GLU A 50 1.28 5.37 -21.31
CA GLU A 50 0.09 5.68 -20.51
C GLU A 50 -0.33 4.48 -19.65
N TYR A 51 -0.35 3.29 -20.23
CA TYR A 51 -0.60 2.06 -19.48
C TYR A 51 0.37 1.86 -18.31
N ALA A 52 1.67 2.12 -18.52
CA ALA A 52 2.67 1.99 -17.46
C ALA A 52 2.45 3.00 -16.33
N MET A 53 1.99 4.21 -16.66
CA MET A 53 1.63 5.22 -15.65
C MET A 53 0.41 4.79 -14.84
N GLN A 54 -0.66 4.38 -15.48
CA GLN A 54 -1.89 3.89 -14.82
C GLN A 54 -1.59 2.67 -13.95
N LEU A 55 -0.83 1.70 -14.46
CA LEU A 55 -0.40 0.53 -13.71
C LEU A 55 0.43 0.92 -12.48
N LYS A 56 1.32 1.90 -12.61
CA LYS A 56 2.15 2.41 -11.52
C LYS A 56 1.28 3.01 -10.41
N GLU A 57 0.28 3.83 -10.73
CA GLU A 57 -0.62 4.43 -9.75
C GLU A 57 -1.50 3.37 -9.06
N LYS A 58 -2.06 2.43 -9.81
CA LYS A 58 -2.77 1.29 -9.22
C LYS A 58 -1.91 0.51 -8.22
N GLN A 59 -0.69 0.17 -8.60
CA GLN A 59 0.23 -0.58 -7.76
C GLN A 59 0.70 0.23 -6.55
N LYS A 60 0.87 1.54 -6.70
CA LYS A 60 1.18 2.47 -5.60
C LYS A 60 0.07 2.45 -4.55
N ALA A 61 -1.20 2.61 -4.95
CA ALA A 61 -2.34 2.51 -4.05
C ALA A 61 -2.38 1.15 -3.33
N ARG A 62 -2.19 0.06 -4.05
CA ARG A 62 -2.14 -1.29 -3.46
C ARG A 62 -1.04 -1.43 -2.41
N PHE A 63 0.17 -0.92 -2.65
CA PHE A 63 1.28 -0.99 -1.71
C PHE A 63 1.14 0.02 -0.55
N MET A 64 0.39 1.09 -0.71
CA MET A 64 0.06 2.00 0.40
C MET A 64 -0.66 1.26 1.54
N TYR A 65 -1.60 0.37 1.17
CA TYR A 65 -2.35 -0.46 2.12
C TYR A 65 -1.76 -1.87 2.32
N TRP A 66 -0.71 -2.24 1.59
CA TRP A 66 -0.08 -3.57 1.65
C TRP A 66 -1.05 -4.72 1.47
N ILE A 67 -1.98 -4.59 0.51
CA ILE A 67 -2.97 -5.61 0.18
C ILE A 67 -2.52 -6.49 -1.00
N VAL A 68 -3.05 -7.71 -1.03
CA VAL A 68 -2.85 -8.66 -2.14
C VAL A 68 -3.71 -8.24 -3.34
N GLU A 69 -3.22 -8.45 -4.56
CA GLU A 69 -3.88 -8.06 -5.80
C GLU A 69 -5.33 -8.57 -5.90
N LYS A 70 -5.58 -9.82 -5.50
CA LYS A 70 -6.94 -10.41 -5.50
C LYS A 70 -7.90 -9.61 -4.62
N GLN A 71 -7.47 -9.24 -3.40
CA GLN A 71 -8.30 -8.43 -2.49
C GLN A 71 -8.51 -7.01 -3.04
N PHE A 72 -7.46 -6.39 -3.58
CA PHE A 72 -7.57 -5.06 -4.18
C PHE A 72 -8.59 -5.04 -5.33
N ARG A 73 -8.53 -6.05 -6.20
CA ARG A 73 -9.52 -6.23 -7.29
C ARG A 73 -10.94 -6.39 -6.77
N ASN A 74 -11.14 -7.13 -5.68
CA ASN A 74 -12.46 -7.30 -5.08
C ASN A 74 -12.99 -5.97 -4.53
N TYR A 75 -12.16 -5.17 -3.84
CA TYR A 75 -12.53 -3.83 -3.39
C TYR A 75 -12.91 -2.92 -4.56
N TYR A 76 -12.14 -2.96 -5.64
CA TYR A 76 -12.46 -2.19 -6.85
C TYR A 76 -13.81 -2.61 -7.44
N LYS A 77 -14.08 -3.91 -7.58
CA LYS A 77 -15.40 -4.40 -8.06
C LYS A 77 -16.56 -3.93 -7.17
N THR A 78 -16.34 -3.87 -5.86
CA THR A 78 -17.36 -3.36 -4.92
C THR A 78 -17.50 -1.84 -5.04
N ALA A 79 -16.43 -1.11 -5.20
CA ALA A 79 -16.43 0.34 -5.35
C ALA A 79 -17.18 0.81 -6.61
N VAL A 80 -17.00 0.11 -7.73
CA VAL A 80 -17.69 0.41 -8.99
C VAL A 80 -19.20 0.20 -8.89
N LYS A 81 -19.68 -0.72 -8.04
CA LYS A 81 -21.12 -0.96 -7.84
C LYS A 81 -21.79 0.10 -6.97
N LYS A 82 -21.02 0.92 -6.25
CA LYS A 82 -21.56 1.98 -5.39
C LYS A 82 -21.83 3.25 -6.22
N PRO A 83 -22.88 4.02 -5.91
CA PRO A 83 -23.12 5.30 -6.56
C PRO A 83 -21.97 6.27 -6.26
N GLY A 84 -21.71 7.20 -7.16
CA GLY A 84 -20.67 8.22 -7.06
C GLY A 84 -19.36 7.86 -7.77
N ILE A 85 -18.29 8.56 -7.44
CA ILE A 85 -16.97 8.40 -8.06
C ILE A 85 -16.32 7.11 -7.56
N SER A 86 -16.07 6.18 -8.46
CA SER A 86 -15.52 4.85 -8.11
C SER A 86 -14.15 4.91 -7.42
N GLY A 87 -13.34 5.94 -7.72
CA GLY A 87 -12.05 6.19 -7.07
C GLY A 87 -12.22 6.51 -5.58
N ASP A 88 -13.11 7.44 -5.26
CA ASP A 88 -13.39 7.84 -3.88
C ASP A 88 -14.02 6.70 -3.08
N ASN A 89 -14.97 5.98 -3.70
CA ASN A 89 -15.53 4.77 -3.10
C ASN A 89 -14.48 3.71 -2.79
N LEU A 90 -13.51 3.52 -3.68
CA LEU A 90 -12.40 2.59 -3.45
C LEU A 90 -11.54 3.04 -2.27
N MET A 91 -11.17 4.31 -2.23
CA MET A 91 -10.35 4.85 -1.13
C MET A 91 -11.09 4.74 0.21
N ALA A 92 -12.38 5.06 0.25
CA ALA A 92 -13.22 4.90 1.44
C ALA A 92 -13.24 3.43 1.93
N LEU A 93 -13.44 2.48 1.02
CA LEU A 93 -13.42 1.04 1.36
C LEU A 93 -12.05 0.58 1.89
N LEU A 94 -10.96 1.14 1.39
CA LEU A 94 -9.62 0.83 1.85
C LEU A 94 -9.31 1.45 3.21
N GLU A 95 -9.79 2.66 3.47
CA GLU A 95 -9.65 3.33 4.77
C GLU A 95 -10.49 2.67 5.87
N LEU A 96 -11.67 2.14 5.55
CA LEU A 96 -12.55 1.42 6.50
C LEU A 96 -12.03 0.04 6.93
N ARG A 97 -10.92 -0.43 6.38
CA ARG A 97 -10.34 -1.71 6.80
C ARG A 97 -9.86 -1.66 8.25
N LEU A 98 -10.18 -2.68 9.01
CA LEU A 98 -9.79 -2.76 10.43
C LEU A 98 -8.28 -2.62 10.64
N ASP A 99 -7.45 -3.24 9.79
CA ASP A 99 -5.99 -3.11 9.86
C ASP A 99 -5.50 -1.67 9.64
N ASN A 100 -6.21 -0.93 8.79
CA ASN A 100 -5.90 0.48 8.57
C ASN A 100 -6.41 1.36 9.73
N VAL A 101 -7.59 1.08 10.26
CA VAL A 101 -8.15 1.80 11.43
C VAL A 101 -7.21 1.65 12.64
N ILE A 102 -6.78 0.44 12.96
CA ILE A 102 -5.82 0.17 14.05
C ILE A 102 -4.50 0.91 13.85
N TYR A 103 -4.00 0.95 12.62
CA TYR A 103 -2.81 1.72 12.27
C TYR A 103 -3.04 3.24 12.44
N ARG A 104 -4.20 3.77 12.01
CA ARG A 104 -4.54 5.21 12.15
C ARG A 104 -4.72 5.63 13.61
N LEU A 105 -5.26 4.74 14.44
CA LEU A 105 -5.40 4.96 15.89
C LEU A 105 -4.07 4.88 16.65
N GLY A 106 -2.97 4.53 15.99
CA GLY A 106 -1.64 4.49 16.61
C GLY A 106 -1.32 3.21 17.40
N PHE A 107 -2.19 2.19 17.39
CA PHE A 107 -1.93 0.91 18.05
C PHE A 107 -0.82 0.08 17.37
N SER A 108 -0.35 0.51 16.23
CA SER A 108 0.75 -0.14 15.52
C SER A 108 1.54 0.83 14.66
N ASP A 109 2.84 0.59 14.51
CA ASP A 109 3.74 1.41 13.69
C ASP A 109 3.51 1.22 12.19
N THR A 110 2.92 0.09 11.78
CA THR A 110 2.70 -0.23 10.37
C THR A 110 1.42 -1.01 10.16
N ARG A 111 0.77 -0.81 8.99
CA ARG A 111 -0.43 -1.57 8.61
C ARG A 111 -0.23 -3.10 8.61
N GLN A 112 0.99 -3.56 8.35
CA GLN A 112 1.31 -5.00 8.40
C GLN A 112 1.35 -5.54 9.83
N GLN A 113 1.87 -4.74 10.76
CA GLN A 113 1.84 -5.07 12.18
C GLN A 113 0.41 -5.06 12.71
N ALA A 114 -0.39 -4.03 12.37
CA ALA A 114 -1.81 -3.98 12.69
C ALA A 114 -2.53 -5.27 12.26
N ARG A 115 -2.30 -5.71 11.01
CA ARG A 115 -2.88 -6.96 10.49
C ARG A 115 -2.44 -8.20 11.28
N GLN A 116 -1.20 -8.24 11.73
CA GLN A 116 -0.69 -9.31 12.58
C GLN A 116 -1.41 -9.34 13.93
N ILE A 117 -1.53 -8.19 14.59
CA ILE A 117 -2.21 -8.01 15.87
C ILE A 117 -3.68 -8.49 15.77
N ILE A 118 -4.38 -8.09 14.70
CA ILE A 118 -5.76 -8.52 14.46
C ILE A 118 -5.83 -10.03 14.22
N SER A 119 -4.97 -10.57 13.36
CA SER A 119 -5.01 -12.01 13.02
C SER A 119 -4.64 -12.92 14.18
N HIS A 120 -3.93 -12.41 15.17
CA HIS A 120 -3.61 -13.12 16.41
C HIS A 120 -4.69 -12.94 17.50
N GLY A 121 -5.78 -12.21 17.22
CA GLY A 121 -6.90 -12.06 18.13
C GLY A 121 -6.65 -11.12 19.31
N HIS A 122 -5.67 -10.20 19.19
CA HIS A 122 -5.40 -9.20 20.23
C HIS A 122 -6.35 -7.99 20.19
N ILE A 123 -7.24 -7.94 19.23
CA ILE A 123 -8.24 -6.88 19.06
C ILE A 123 -9.64 -7.49 19.08
N SER A 124 -10.52 -6.91 19.87
CA SER A 124 -11.94 -7.17 19.82
C SER A 124 -12.70 -5.93 19.39
N VAL A 125 -13.74 -6.09 18.61
CA VAL A 125 -14.64 -5.02 18.17
C VAL A 125 -16.05 -5.42 18.55
N ASN A 126 -16.72 -4.63 19.41
CA ASN A 126 -18.05 -4.93 19.93
C ASN A 126 -18.11 -6.38 20.51
N GLU A 127 -17.14 -6.71 21.37
CA GLU A 127 -17.00 -8.00 22.05
C GLU A 127 -16.71 -9.21 21.13
N LYS A 128 -16.53 -8.98 19.83
CA LYS A 128 -16.15 -10.02 18.86
C LYS A 128 -14.65 -9.92 18.54
N LYS A 129 -13.95 -11.05 18.61
CA LYS A 129 -12.56 -11.18 18.16
C LYS A 129 -12.45 -11.34 16.66
#